data_598cf8213fd7d1ba05dd584185991c4e
#
_entry.id   598cf8213fd7d1ba05dd584185991c4e
#
_cell.length_a   1.000
_cell.length_b   1.000
_cell.length_c   1.000
_cell.angle_alpha   90.00
_cell.angle_beta   90.00
_cell.angle_gamma   90.00
#
_symmetry.space_group_name_H-M   'P 1'
#
loop_
_entity.id
_entity.type
_entity.pdbx_description
1 polymer ?
#
loop_
_entity_poly.entity_id
_entity_poly.type
_entity_poly.pdbx_seq_one_letter_code
_entity_poly.pdbx_strand_id
1 'polypeptide(L)'
;MRTAWRTVGTIVDRVWADTTPARDPLAGLRRIGIDEISYKKGHKYLTVVVDHDSRRLVWAAPGRDAATLSGFFALLGPERCAKITHVTSDAAGWIGSVVTRCCPDAVRCADPFHVVAWATEALDTVRRAAWNRARSTENASRGGGWKPRRRPKAGPARTVKRSRWALLKNPDALTAQQQAVLRWIELHDPVLHRGYRLKESLRLIFQLPAEQAAAELDRWIDWARRCRIPAFVALQKSILVHRPAILAAIEHGLSNGRIESVNTKIRLITRRGFGFHTPEAVIALAMLSLGGARPQLPGRTHPRMSQ
;
A
#
# COMPACT_ATOMS: atom_id res chain seq x y z
N MET A 1 3.63 -27.49 30.82
CA MET A 1 2.20 -27.55 30.45
C MET A 1 2.08 -27.42 28.93
N ARG A 2 1.52 -28.40 28.23
CA ARG A 2 1.23 -28.31 26.78
C ARG A 2 -0.21 -27.84 26.63
N THR A 3 -0.42 -26.59 26.22
CA THR A 3 -1.76 -26.05 25.99
C THR A 3 -2.11 -26.19 24.51
N ALA A 4 -3.29 -26.72 24.20
CA ALA A 4 -3.76 -26.85 22.83
C ALA A 4 -4.04 -25.46 22.23
N TRP A 5 -3.75 -25.27 20.95
CA TRP A 5 -3.99 -24.02 20.22
C TRP A 5 -5.47 -23.56 20.30
N ARG A 6 -6.39 -24.52 20.32
CA ARG A 6 -7.83 -24.26 20.50
C ARG A 6 -8.11 -23.56 21.83
N THR A 7 -7.47 -23.99 22.92
CA THR A 7 -7.61 -23.35 24.23
C THR A 7 -7.08 -21.93 24.26
N VAL A 8 -5.96 -21.67 23.58
CA VAL A 8 -5.42 -20.29 23.42
C VAL A 8 -6.41 -19.41 22.67
N GLY A 9 -6.99 -19.90 21.58
CA GLY A 9 -8.03 -19.17 20.82
C GLY A 9 -9.21 -18.81 21.71
N THR A 10 -9.77 -19.77 22.42
CA THR A 10 -10.92 -19.56 23.34
C THR A 10 -10.59 -18.54 24.45
N ILE A 11 -9.36 -18.54 24.96
CA ILE A 11 -8.92 -17.55 25.95
C ILE A 11 -8.86 -16.15 25.33
N VAL A 12 -8.31 -16.02 24.12
CA VAL A 12 -8.23 -14.75 23.38
C VAL A 12 -9.63 -14.20 23.13
N ASP A 13 -10.56 -15.03 22.65
CA ASP A 13 -11.93 -14.62 22.36
C ASP A 13 -12.65 -14.16 23.63
N ARG A 14 -12.48 -14.88 24.77
CA ARG A 14 -13.03 -14.47 26.06
C ARG A 14 -12.45 -13.16 26.56
N VAL A 15 -11.12 -13.03 26.56
CA VAL A 15 -10.46 -11.77 27.00
C VAL A 15 -10.89 -10.61 26.12
N TRP A 16 -11.06 -10.81 24.83
CA TRP A 16 -11.59 -9.79 23.93
C TRP A 16 -13.02 -9.40 24.30
N ALA A 17 -13.91 -10.38 24.49
CA ALA A 17 -15.29 -10.16 24.89
C ALA A 17 -15.39 -9.42 26.23
N ASP A 18 -14.57 -9.78 27.22
CA ASP A 18 -14.53 -9.14 28.54
C ASP A 18 -13.97 -7.69 28.48
N THR A 19 -13.10 -7.41 27.53
CA THR A 19 -12.45 -6.10 27.40
C THR A 19 -13.23 -5.11 26.55
N THR A 20 -14.03 -5.59 25.60
CA THR A 20 -14.79 -4.77 24.66
C THR A 20 -15.87 -3.90 25.33
N PRO A 21 -16.64 -4.37 26.33
CA PRO A 21 -17.67 -3.54 26.98
C PRO A 21 -17.12 -2.32 27.72
N ALA A 22 -15.87 -2.36 28.17
CA ALA A 22 -15.24 -1.29 28.94
C ALA A 22 -14.83 -0.07 28.09
N ARG A 23 -14.84 -0.19 26.76
CA ARG A 23 -14.36 0.85 25.85
C ARG A 23 -14.99 0.74 24.46
N ASP A 24 -15.58 1.83 24.00
CA ASP A 24 -16.02 1.92 22.59
C ASP A 24 -14.81 2.23 21.67
N PRO A 25 -14.37 1.27 20.83
CA PRO A 25 -13.23 1.47 19.95
C PRO A 25 -13.51 2.51 18.86
N LEU A 26 -14.78 2.82 18.58
CA LEU A 26 -15.23 3.74 17.55
C LEU A 26 -15.50 5.15 18.10
N ALA A 27 -15.28 5.39 19.39
CA ALA A 27 -15.50 6.70 19.98
C ALA A 27 -14.45 7.71 19.49
N GLY A 28 -14.90 8.90 19.09
CA GLY A 28 -14.04 10.03 18.76
C GLY A 28 -13.32 9.94 17.42
N LEU A 29 -13.67 9.00 16.54
CA LEU A 29 -13.06 8.86 15.23
C LEU A 29 -13.29 10.11 14.38
N ARG A 30 -12.23 10.63 13.78
CA ARG A 30 -12.25 11.76 12.83
C ARG A 30 -11.47 11.49 11.56
N ARG A 31 -10.28 10.92 11.66
CA ARG A 31 -9.40 10.62 10.54
C ARG A 31 -9.14 9.12 10.52
N ILE A 32 -9.68 8.45 9.54
CA ILE A 32 -9.58 6.99 9.43
C ILE A 32 -8.81 6.57 8.19
N GLY A 33 -8.17 5.43 8.32
CA GLY A 33 -7.54 4.77 7.18
C GLY A 33 -8.14 3.39 6.97
N ILE A 34 -8.40 3.05 5.72
CA ILE A 34 -9.01 1.78 5.30
C ILE A 34 -8.02 1.05 4.42
N ASP A 35 -7.81 -0.24 4.69
CA ASP A 35 -6.94 -1.10 3.88
C ASP A 35 -7.40 -2.56 3.96
N GLU A 36 -6.82 -3.39 3.10
CA GLU A 36 -7.10 -4.80 3.00
C GLU A 36 -5.84 -5.62 3.28
N ILE A 37 -5.97 -6.66 4.07
CA ILE A 37 -4.86 -7.54 4.38
C ILE A 37 -5.21 -8.99 4.12
N SER A 38 -4.37 -9.70 3.36
CA SER A 38 -4.47 -11.15 3.26
C SER A 38 -3.92 -11.80 4.54
N TYR A 39 -4.75 -12.55 5.23
CA TYR A 39 -4.38 -13.27 6.45
C TYR A 39 -4.14 -14.77 6.22
N LYS A 40 -4.61 -15.30 5.09
CA LYS A 40 -4.47 -16.73 4.74
C LYS A 40 -4.33 -16.91 3.23
N LYS A 41 -3.63 -17.95 2.79
CA LYS A 41 -3.57 -18.35 1.37
C LYS A 41 -4.97 -18.64 0.83
N GLY A 42 -5.18 -18.50 -0.49
CA GLY A 42 -6.46 -18.73 -1.14
C GLY A 42 -7.39 -17.51 -1.12
N HIS A 43 -6.82 -16.30 -1.28
CA HIS A 43 -7.58 -15.04 -1.42
C HIS A 43 -8.50 -14.73 -0.22
N LYS A 44 -8.05 -15.06 1.00
CA LYS A 44 -8.78 -14.71 2.22
C LYS A 44 -8.23 -13.41 2.78
N TYR A 45 -9.10 -12.39 2.83
CA TYR A 45 -8.76 -11.02 3.22
C TYR A 45 -9.54 -10.60 4.45
N LEU A 46 -8.96 -9.64 5.18
CA LEU A 46 -9.64 -8.81 6.16
C LEU A 46 -9.65 -7.38 5.63
N THR A 47 -10.78 -6.70 5.76
CA THR A 47 -10.84 -5.25 5.69
C THR A 47 -10.55 -4.70 7.08
N VAL A 48 -9.63 -3.76 7.18
CA VAL A 48 -9.19 -3.15 8.43
C VAL A 48 -9.42 -1.66 8.41
N VAL A 49 -9.82 -1.10 9.56
CA VAL A 49 -9.94 0.35 9.77
C VAL A 49 -9.05 0.75 10.93
N VAL A 50 -8.24 1.77 10.68
CA VAL A 50 -7.27 2.33 11.63
C VAL A 50 -7.59 3.79 11.89
N ASP A 51 -7.56 4.19 13.14
CA ASP A 51 -7.62 5.59 13.53
C ASP A 51 -6.24 6.24 13.34
N HIS A 52 -6.15 7.27 12.51
CA HIS A 52 -4.92 8.01 12.26
C HIS A 52 -4.45 8.81 13.48
N ASP A 53 -5.35 9.25 14.33
CA ASP A 53 -5.03 10.08 15.49
C ASP A 53 -4.41 9.25 16.61
N SER A 54 -5.07 8.16 17.00
CA SER A 54 -4.59 7.26 18.04
C SER A 54 -3.65 6.16 17.53
N ARG A 55 -3.54 5.97 16.22
CA ARG A 55 -2.76 4.91 15.55
C ARG A 55 -3.21 3.49 15.92
N ARG A 56 -4.50 3.34 16.28
CA ARG A 56 -5.06 2.06 16.73
C ARG A 56 -5.87 1.41 15.61
N LEU A 57 -5.84 0.09 15.60
CA LEU A 57 -6.82 -0.71 14.89
C LEU A 57 -8.17 -0.55 15.62
N VAL A 58 -9.17 -0.01 14.92
CA VAL A 58 -10.48 0.25 15.52
C VAL A 58 -11.54 -0.72 15.07
N TRP A 59 -11.33 -1.37 13.90
CA TRP A 59 -12.23 -2.37 13.38
C TRP A 59 -11.53 -3.27 12.37
N ALA A 60 -11.97 -4.51 12.29
CA ALA A 60 -11.60 -5.46 11.24
C ALA A 60 -12.73 -6.46 11.02
N ALA A 61 -12.93 -6.87 9.76
CA ALA A 61 -13.88 -7.92 9.41
C ALA A 61 -13.37 -8.76 8.24
N PRO A 62 -13.81 -10.03 8.12
CA PRO A 62 -13.50 -10.85 6.97
C PRO A 62 -14.24 -10.34 5.74
N GLY A 63 -13.52 -10.25 4.62
CA GLY A 63 -14.04 -9.79 3.35
C GLY A 63 -13.15 -8.72 2.71
N ARG A 64 -13.45 -8.43 1.45
CA ARG A 64 -12.77 -7.44 0.62
C ARG A 64 -13.77 -6.91 -0.41
N ASP A 65 -14.85 -6.32 0.08
CA ASP A 65 -15.94 -5.85 -0.77
C ASP A 65 -16.71 -4.70 -0.13
N ALA A 66 -17.60 -4.09 -0.93
CA ALA A 66 -18.41 -2.96 -0.51
C ALA A 66 -19.37 -3.32 0.64
N ALA A 67 -19.85 -4.56 0.72
CA ALA A 67 -20.77 -5.00 1.77
C ALA A 67 -20.04 -5.06 3.12
N THR A 68 -18.84 -5.62 3.16
CA THR A 68 -17.97 -5.67 4.35
C THR A 68 -17.71 -4.26 4.89
N LEU A 69 -17.28 -3.32 4.05
CA LEU A 69 -17.00 -1.96 4.47
C LEU A 69 -18.27 -1.20 4.87
N SER A 70 -19.41 -1.45 4.19
CA SER A 70 -20.70 -0.87 4.58
C SER A 70 -21.12 -1.32 5.98
N GLY A 71 -20.76 -2.55 6.38
CA GLY A 71 -20.97 -3.06 7.74
C GLY A 71 -20.24 -2.24 8.80
N PHE A 72 -19.03 -1.77 8.52
CA PHE A 72 -18.31 -0.84 9.40
C PHE A 72 -19.06 0.49 9.58
N PHE A 73 -19.50 1.12 8.50
CA PHE A 73 -20.20 2.39 8.57
C PHE A 73 -21.60 2.25 9.21
N ALA A 74 -22.29 1.12 9.01
CA ALA A 74 -23.53 0.81 9.70
C ALA A 74 -23.32 0.69 11.22
N LEU A 75 -22.23 0.03 11.65
CA LEU A 75 -21.85 -0.05 13.06
C LEU A 75 -21.46 1.31 13.64
N LEU A 76 -20.78 2.15 12.85
CA LEU A 76 -20.41 3.51 13.27
C LEU A 76 -21.62 4.40 13.50
N GLY A 77 -22.64 4.25 12.66
CA GLY A 77 -23.88 5.02 12.68
C GLY A 77 -23.75 6.40 12.02
N PRO A 78 -24.87 6.99 11.58
CA PRO A 78 -24.89 8.21 10.77
C PRO A 78 -24.28 9.42 11.48
N GLU A 79 -24.55 9.59 12.76
CA GLU A 79 -24.04 10.73 13.56
C GLU A 79 -22.50 10.72 13.67
N ARG A 80 -21.89 9.54 13.79
CA ARG A 80 -20.43 9.41 13.84
C ARG A 80 -19.81 9.44 12.45
N CYS A 81 -20.50 8.92 11.45
CA CYS A 81 -20.08 9.05 10.05
C CYS A 81 -19.94 10.53 9.66
N ALA A 82 -20.89 11.38 10.05
CA ALA A 82 -20.82 12.82 9.80
C ALA A 82 -19.63 13.52 10.50
N LYS A 83 -19.02 12.91 11.52
CA LYS A 83 -17.84 13.43 12.21
C LYS A 83 -16.51 13.01 11.56
N ILE A 84 -16.53 12.09 10.62
CA ILE A 84 -15.33 11.69 9.89
C ILE A 84 -14.95 12.82 8.94
N THR A 85 -13.77 13.36 9.13
CA THR A 85 -13.24 14.48 8.33
C THR A 85 -12.33 14.02 7.21
N HIS A 86 -11.55 12.95 7.41
CA HIS A 86 -10.61 12.45 6.42
C HIS A 86 -10.63 10.92 6.34
N VAL A 87 -10.52 10.41 5.12
CA VAL A 87 -10.41 8.98 4.87
C VAL A 87 -9.24 8.71 3.93
N THR A 88 -8.25 7.95 4.40
CA THR A 88 -7.20 7.43 3.53
C THR A 88 -7.54 6.00 3.09
N SER A 89 -7.34 5.70 1.83
CA SER A 89 -7.47 4.34 1.31
C SER A 89 -6.60 4.15 0.07
N ASP A 90 -6.47 2.90 -0.36
CA ASP A 90 -6.07 2.66 -1.74
C ASP A 90 -7.15 3.22 -2.69
N ALA A 91 -6.80 3.32 -3.96
CA ALA A 91 -7.71 3.89 -4.96
C ALA A 91 -8.72 2.85 -5.52
N ALA A 92 -9.08 1.84 -4.75
CA ALA A 92 -10.11 0.89 -5.15
C ALA A 92 -11.46 1.62 -5.27
N GLY A 93 -12.06 1.57 -6.46
CA GLY A 93 -13.28 2.31 -6.77
C GLY A 93 -14.45 1.98 -5.83
N TRP A 94 -14.55 0.73 -5.37
CA TRP A 94 -15.61 0.31 -4.45
C TRP A 94 -15.46 0.93 -3.05
N ILE A 95 -14.23 1.11 -2.54
CA ILE A 95 -13.99 1.81 -1.26
C ILE A 95 -14.44 3.26 -1.41
N GLY A 96 -14.02 3.92 -2.50
CA GLY A 96 -14.41 5.28 -2.79
C GLY A 96 -15.92 5.48 -2.83
N SER A 97 -16.64 4.58 -3.48
CA SER A 97 -18.11 4.65 -3.57
C SER A 97 -18.80 4.50 -2.22
N VAL A 98 -18.32 3.58 -1.37
CA VAL A 98 -18.89 3.40 -0.02
C VAL A 98 -18.59 4.62 0.86
N VAL A 99 -17.36 5.15 0.84
CA VAL A 99 -16.98 6.33 1.61
C VAL A 99 -17.80 7.54 1.20
N THR A 100 -17.94 7.81 -0.10
CA THR A 100 -18.75 8.94 -0.59
C THR A 100 -20.22 8.85 -0.15
N ARG A 101 -20.77 7.63 -0.10
CA ARG A 101 -22.15 7.41 0.34
C ARG A 101 -22.33 7.59 1.85
N CYS A 102 -21.37 7.08 2.65
CA CYS A 102 -21.52 7.04 4.11
C CYS A 102 -20.95 8.28 4.81
N CYS A 103 -19.95 8.92 4.22
CA CYS A 103 -19.27 10.12 4.75
C CYS A 103 -19.07 11.13 3.61
N PRO A 104 -20.14 11.75 3.09
CA PRO A 104 -20.08 12.61 1.91
C PRO A 104 -19.16 13.82 2.09
N ASP A 105 -19.06 14.35 3.31
CA ASP A 105 -18.25 15.54 3.64
C ASP A 105 -16.78 15.20 3.96
N ALA A 106 -16.44 13.92 4.02
CA ALA A 106 -15.07 13.50 4.34
C ALA A 106 -14.12 13.72 3.17
N VAL A 107 -12.99 14.36 3.46
CA VAL A 107 -11.90 14.53 2.48
C VAL A 107 -11.24 13.17 2.23
N ARG A 108 -11.24 12.74 0.98
CA ARG A 108 -10.59 11.51 0.55
C ARG A 108 -9.13 11.78 0.23
N CYS A 109 -8.22 11.06 0.86
CA CYS A 109 -6.79 11.14 0.64
C CYS A 109 -6.29 9.84 -0.02
N ALA A 110 -5.69 9.96 -1.20
CA ALA A 110 -5.07 8.81 -1.86
C ALA A 110 -3.77 8.43 -1.17
N ASP A 111 -3.53 7.12 -1.00
CA ASP A 111 -2.26 6.68 -0.43
C ASP A 111 -1.09 6.95 -1.40
N PRO A 112 -0.10 7.77 -0.99
CA PRO A 112 1.09 8.05 -1.81
C PRO A 112 1.83 6.80 -2.27
N PHE A 113 1.90 5.77 -1.40
CA PHE A 113 2.58 4.51 -1.73
C PHE A 113 1.91 3.81 -2.91
N HIS A 114 0.58 3.73 -2.92
CA HIS A 114 -0.17 3.12 -4.02
C HIS A 114 -0.05 3.91 -5.33
N VAL A 115 -0.08 5.23 -5.24
CA VAL A 115 0.10 6.10 -6.43
C VAL A 115 1.49 5.90 -7.05
N VAL A 116 2.54 5.84 -6.23
CA VAL A 116 3.92 5.55 -6.70
C VAL A 116 4.05 4.11 -7.20
N ALA A 117 3.32 3.16 -6.59
CA ALA A 117 3.29 1.77 -7.07
C ALA A 117 2.73 1.67 -8.50
N TRP A 118 1.70 2.43 -8.85
CA TRP A 118 1.21 2.48 -10.25
C TRP A 118 2.27 2.94 -11.25
N ALA A 119 3.05 3.97 -10.90
CA ALA A 119 4.16 4.42 -11.75
C ALA A 119 5.27 3.37 -11.84
N THR A 120 5.49 2.63 -10.75
CA THR A 120 6.44 1.52 -10.70
C THR A 120 6.03 0.36 -11.60
N GLU A 121 4.74 0.01 -11.63
CA GLU A 121 4.17 -1.01 -12.53
C GLU A 121 4.22 -0.58 -14.00
N ALA A 122 3.89 0.69 -14.27
CA ALA A 122 4.02 1.27 -15.61
C ALA A 122 5.48 1.19 -16.10
N LEU A 123 6.44 1.55 -15.24
CA LEU A 123 7.86 1.45 -15.54
C LEU A 123 8.31 -0.01 -15.77
N ASP A 124 7.83 -0.97 -14.97
CA ASP A 124 8.17 -2.39 -15.18
C ASP A 124 7.61 -2.92 -16.50
N THR A 125 6.47 -2.42 -16.94
CA THR A 125 5.92 -2.71 -18.27
C THR A 125 6.83 -2.19 -19.38
N VAL A 126 7.33 -0.95 -19.26
CA VAL A 126 8.31 -0.37 -20.20
C VAL A 126 9.61 -1.18 -20.20
N ARG A 127 10.12 -1.55 -19.02
CA ARG A 127 11.32 -2.38 -18.89
C ARG A 127 11.16 -3.74 -19.57
N ARG A 128 10.02 -4.40 -19.41
CA ARG A 128 9.74 -5.68 -20.08
C ARG A 128 9.69 -5.53 -21.60
N ALA A 129 9.08 -4.47 -22.10
CA ALA A 129 9.07 -4.16 -23.52
C ALA A 129 10.51 -3.88 -24.06
N ALA A 130 11.30 -3.09 -23.34
CA ALA A 130 12.69 -2.81 -23.66
C ALA A 130 13.55 -4.11 -23.69
N TRP A 131 13.37 -4.98 -22.71
CA TRP A 131 14.04 -6.28 -22.69
C TRP A 131 13.68 -7.15 -23.90
N ASN A 132 12.39 -7.20 -24.26
CA ASN A 132 11.95 -7.99 -25.41
C ASN A 132 12.55 -7.43 -26.71
N ARG A 133 12.57 -6.09 -26.92
CA ARG A 133 13.22 -5.46 -28.06
C ARG A 133 14.70 -5.82 -28.14
N ALA A 134 15.45 -5.60 -27.06
CA ALA A 134 16.89 -5.91 -27.01
C ALA A 134 17.18 -7.39 -27.31
N ARG A 135 16.34 -8.29 -26.78
CA ARG A 135 16.45 -9.73 -27.05
C ARG A 135 16.17 -10.09 -28.51
N SER A 136 15.17 -9.45 -29.12
CA SER A 136 14.86 -9.67 -30.56
C SER A 136 16.02 -9.21 -31.45
N THR A 137 16.57 -8.02 -31.16
CA THR A 137 17.72 -7.49 -31.89
C THR A 137 18.96 -8.39 -31.73
N GLU A 138 19.27 -8.84 -30.51
CA GLU A 138 20.38 -9.78 -30.27
C GLU A 138 20.19 -11.14 -30.98
N ASN A 139 18.94 -11.62 -31.09
CA ASN A 139 18.66 -12.87 -31.80
C ASN A 139 18.77 -12.69 -33.31
N ALA A 140 18.29 -11.58 -33.86
CA ALA A 140 18.38 -11.26 -35.28
C ALA A 140 19.83 -11.10 -35.75
N SER A 141 20.67 -10.42 -34.94
CA SER A 141 22.08 -10.21 -35.26
C SER A 141 22.92 -11.51 -35.27
N ARG A 142 22.40 -12.62 -34.71
CA ARG A 142 23.08 -13.91 -34.63
C ARG A 142 22.85 -14.83 -35.83
N GLY A 143 22.02 -14.42 -36.80
CA GLY A 143 21.66 -15.27 -37.94
C GLY A 143 20.89 -16.53 -37.55
N GLY A 144 20.12 -17.12 -38.47
CA GLY A 144 19.26 -18.29 -38.24
C GLY A 144 20.00 -19.64 -38.05
N GLY A 145 21.26 -19.62 -37.62
CA GLY A 145 22.11 -20.81 -37.42
C GLY A 145 22.13 -21.25 -35.95
N TRP A 146 23.06 -22.12 -35.63
CA TRP A 146 23.32 -22.79 -34.36
C TRP A 146 23.12 -21.93 -33.11
N LYS A 147 22.24 -22.36 -32.21
CA LYS A 147 21.98 -21.68 -30.91
C LYS A 147 23.06 -22.11 -29.90
N PRO A 148 23.94 -21.22 -29.42
CA PRO A 148 24.94 -21.59 -28.44
C PRO A 148 24.27 -22.14 -27.17
N ARG A 149 24.77 -23.25 -26.65
CA ARG A 149 24.31 -23.92 -25.41
C ARG A 149 24.29 -22.99 -24.18
N ARG A 150 25.10 -21.95 -24.17
CA ARG A 150 25.19 -20.97 -23.12
C ARG A 150 24.82 -19.57 -23.65
N ARG A 151 23.88 -18.91 -23.01
CA ARG A 151 23.58 -17.50 -23.29
C ARG A 151 24.80 -16.64 -22.97
N PRO A 152 25.07 -15.56 -23.72
CA PRO A 152 26.18 -14.65 -23.44
C PRO A 152 26.12 -14.16 -22.00
N LYS A 153 27.28 -14.07 -21.36
CA LYS A 153 27.41 -13.54 -19.98
C LYS A 153 27.17 -12.03 -19.90
N ALA A 154 27.20 -11.30 -21.02
CA ALA A 154 26.95 -9.85 -21.14
C ALA A 154 26.13 -9.55 -22.40
N GLY A 155 25.47 -8.38 -22.46
CA GLY A 155 24.68 -7.88 -23.59
C GLY A 155 23.53 -6.98 -23.14
N PRO A 156 22.99 -6.15 -24.05
CA PRO A 156 21.90 -5.21 -23.78
C PRO A 156 20.69 -5.87 -23.14
N ALA A 157 20.20 -6.98 -23.69
CA ALA A 157 19.04 -7.69 -23.14
C ALA A 157 19.28 -8.17 -21.69
N ARG A 158 20.49 -8.63 -21.36
CA ARG A 158 20.82 -9.04 -20.00
C ARG A 158 20.89 -7.86 -19.05
N THR A 159 21.46 -6.73 -19.48
CA THR A 159 21.52 -5.50 -18.70
C THR A 159 20.13 -5.00 -18.38
N VAL A 160 19.25 -4.87 -19.37
CA VAL A 160 17.85 -4.47 -19.17
C VAL A 160 17.09 -5.45 -18.26
N LYS A 161 17.30 -6.77 -18.41
CA LYS A 161 16.68 -7.77 -17.53
C LYS A 161 17.10 -7.58 -16.07
N ARG A 162 18.36 -7.26 -15.81
CA ARG A 162 18.92 -7.08 -14.46
C ARG A 162 18.70 -5.71 -13.88
N SER A 163 18.23 -4.74 -14.68
CA SER A 163 18.00 -3.37 -14.23
C SER A 163 16.82 -3.19 -13.28
N ARG A 164 16.01 -4.24 -13.07
CA ARG A 164 14.77 -4.13 -12.28
C ARG A 164 14.98 -3.36 -10.98
N TRP A 165 15.94 -3.76 -10.15
CA TRP A 165 16.17 -3.11 -8.86
C TRP A 165 16.79 -1.72 -8.95
N ALA A 166 17.55 -1.43 -10.01
CA ALA A 166 18.06 -0.10 -10.29
C ALA A 166 16.93 0.88 -10.65
N LEU A 167 15.88 0.39 -11.33
CA LEU A 167 14.73 1.20 -11.75
C LEU A 167 13.67 1.37 -10.65
N LEU A 168 13.51 0.35 -9.78
CA LEU A 168 12.40 0.33 -8.82
C LEU A 168 12.76 0.86 -7.42
N LYS A 169 14.03 0.79 -7.03
CA LYS A 169 14.49 1.35 -5.75
C LYS A 169 14.50 2.89 -5.78
N ASN A 170 14.44 3.47 -4.59
CA ASN A 170 14.71 4.91 -4.44
C ASN A 170 16.16 5.21 -4.83
N PRO A 171 16.43 6.36 -5.47
CA PRO A 171 17.78 6.75 -5.92
C PRO A 171 18.82 6.69 -4.80
N ASP A 172 18.47 7.12 -3.60
CA ASP A 172 19.37 7.17 -2.43
C ASP A 172 19.75 5.75 -1.91
N ALA A 173 18.96 4.74 -2.27
CA ALA A 173 19.19 3.34 -1.87
C ALA A 173 19.93 2.52 -2.94
N LEU A 174 20.40 3.15 -4.02
CA LEU A 174 21.08 2.49 -5.11
C LEU A 174 22.55 2.21 -4.79
N THR A 175 22.99 0.98 -5.05
CA THR A 175 24.42 0.63 -5.03
C THR A 175 25.14 1.25 -6.23
N ALA A 176 26.47 1.40 -6.16
CA ALA A 176 27.28 1.91 -7.26
C ALA A 176 27.06 1.11 -8.57
N GLN A 177 26.90 -0.22 -8.47
CA GLN A 177 26.58 -1.06 -9.62
C GLN A 177 25.20 -0.75 -10.22
N GLN A 178 24.18 -0.47 -9.38
CA GLN A 178 22.84 -0.09 -9.84
C GLN A 178 22.85 1.28 -10.50
N GLN A 179 23.60 2.23 -9.96
CA GLN A 179 23.81 3.54 -10.57
C GLN A 179 24.49 3.44 -11.94
N ALA A 180 25.51 2.57 -12.09
CA ALA A 180 26.14 2.29 -13.37
C ALA A 180 25.16 1.72 -14.40
N VAL A 181 24.24 0.83 -13.96
CA VAL A 181 23.17 0.30 -14.81
C VAL A 181 22.21 1.41 -15.26
N LEU A 182 21.82 2.34 -14.36
CA LEU A 182 20.97 3.48 -14.74
C LEU A 182 21.66 4.38 -15.77
N ARG A 183 22.95 4.72 -15.58
CA ARG A 183 23.71 5.48 -16.58
C ARG A 183 23.78 4.78 -17.92
N TRP A 184 23.94 3.45 -17.91
CA TRP A 184 23.91 2.67 -19.13
C TRP A 184 22.53 2.78 -19.83
N ILE A 185 21.42 2.69 -19.07
CA ILE A 185 20.05 2.83 -19.61
C ILE A 185 19.84 4.22 -20.20
N GLU A 186 20.30 5.26 -19.52
CA GLU A 186 20.22 6.63 -20.01
C GLU A 186 20.81 6.81 -21.40
N LEU A 187 21.98 6.19 -21.63
CA LEU A 187 22.71 6.26 -22.90
C LEU A 187 22.14 5.36 -24.00
N HIS A 188 21.56 4.21 -23.64
CA HIS A 188 21.25 3.14 -24.61
C HIS A 188 19.74 2.89 -24.79
N ASP A 189 18.88 3.31 -23.85
CA ASP A 189 17.42 3.19 -23.97
C ASP A 189 16.73 4.44 -23.44
N PRO A 190 16.69 5.53 -24.24
CA PRO A 190 16.06 6.80 -23.85
C PRO A 190 14.59 6.68 -23.44
N VAL A 191 13.87 5.69 -24.01
CA VAL A 191 12.46 5.45 -23.69
C VAL A 191 12.32 4.89 -22.27
N LEU A 192 13.14 3.90 -21.92
CA LEU A 192 13.17 3.33 -20.57
C LEU A 192 13.65 4.37 -19.54
N HIS A 193 14.67 5.17 -19.87
CA HIS A 193 15.14 6.24 -19.00
C HIS A 193 14.07 7.32 -18.77
N ARG A 194 13.33 7.71 -19.82
CA ARG A 194 12.19 8.64 -19.69
C ARG A 194 11.11 8.08 -18.75
N GLY A 195 10.78 6.78 -18.87
CA GLY A 195 9.87 6.11 -17.95
C GLY A 195 10.36 6.15 -16.50
N TYR A 196 11.66 5.93 -16.27
CA TYR A 196 12.27 6.06 -14.95
C TYR A 196 12.14 7.48 -14.40
N ARG A 197 12.43 8.49 -15.19
CA ARG A 197 12.28 9.90 -14.80
C ARG A 197 10.82 10.25 -14.46
N LEU A 198 9.85 9.77 -15.25
CA LEU A 198 8.41 9.95 -14.96
C LEU A 198 8.04 9.33 -13.61
N LYS A 199 8.53 8.13 -13.29
CA LYS A 199 8.28 7.49 -11.99
C LYS A 199 8.87 8.30 -10.83
N GLU A 200 10.14 8.71 -10.95
CA GLU A 200 10.81 9.48 -9.90
C GLU A 200 10.20 10.86 -9.72
N SER A 201 9.85 11.54 -10.79
CA SER A 201 9.17 12.84 -10.74
C SER A 201 7.84 12.76 -9.99
N LEU A 202 7.00 11.73 -10.27
CA LEU A 202 5.76 11.52 -9.52
C LEU A 202 6.02 11.26 -8.03
N ARG A 203 7.04 10.47 -7.70
CA ARG A 203 7.42 10.21 -6.30
C ARG A 203 7.83 11.47 -5.56
N LEU A 204 8.56 12.36 -6.22
CA LEU A 204 9.04 13.61 -5.63
C LEU A 204 7.93 14.62 -5.36
N ILE A 205 6.83 14.58 -6.13
CA ILE A 205 5.67 15.47 -5.90
C ILE A 205 5.11 15.31 -4.48
N PHE A 206 5.12 14.09 -3.94
CA PHE A 206 4.67 13.84 -2.56
C PHE A 206 5.60 14.39 -1.47
N GLN A 207 6.76 14.92 -1.84
CA GLN A 207 7.72 15.53 -0.92
C GLN A 207 7.71 17.08 -1.00
N LEU A 208 6.90 17.63 -1.92
CA LEU A 208 6.79 19.06 -2.10
C LEU A 208 5.83 19.68 -1.09
N PRO A 209 6.02 20.97 -0.77
CA PRO A 209 5.00 21.76 -0.09
C PRO A 209 3.68 21.77 -0.88
N ALA A 210 2.54 21.82 -0.16
CA ALA A 210 1.21 21.74 -0.77
C ALA A 210 0.98 22.80 -1.86
N GLU A 211 1.51 24.00 -1.66
CA GLU A 211 1.38 25.13 -2.59
C GLU A 211 2.04 24.84 -3.96
N GLN A 212 3.08 24.02 -3.98
CA GLN A 212 3.82 23.67 -5.19
C GLN A 212 3.31 22.37 -5.82
N ALA A 213 2.76 21.48 -5.02
CA ALA A 213 2.37 20.13 -5.44
C ALA A 213 1.31 20.13 -6.55
N ALA A 214 0.33 21.05 -6.50
CA ALA A 214 -0.72 21.14 -7.51
C ALA A 214 -0.16 21.44 -8.91
N ALA A 215 0.68 22.46 -9.01
CA ALA A 215 1.29 22.88 -10.28
C ALA A 215 2.25 21.80 -10.83
N GLU A 216 3.03 21.14 -9.94
CA GLU A 216 3.94 20.08 -10.35
C GLU A 216 3.18 18.81 -10.79
N LEU A 217 2.07 18.48 -10.14
CA LEU A 217 1.23 17.36 -10.54
C LEU A 217 0.60 17.62 -11.92
N ASP A 218 0.14 18.83 -12.19
CA ASP A 218 -0.41 19.22 -13.51
C ASP A 218 0.67 19.17 -14.60
N ARG A 219 1.88 19.65 -14.32
CA ARG A 219 3.03 19.52 -15.22
C ARG A 219 3.38 18.06 -15.49
N TRP A 220 3.33 17.21 -14.46
CA TRP A 220 3.58 15.80 -14.60
C TRP A 220 2.51 15.12 -15.48
N ILE A 221 1.23 15.42 -15.27
CA ILE A 221 0.11 14.90 -16.08
C ILE A 221 0.31 15.28 -17.56
N ASP A 222 0.67 16.52 -17.83
CA ASP A 222 0.92 17.00 -19.17
C ASP A 222 2.14 16.34 -19.83
N TRP A 223 3.21 16.13 -19.06
CA TRP A 223 4.39 15.42 -19.54
C TRP A 223 4.07 13.95 -19.83
N ALA A 224 3.38 13.25 -18.93
CA ALA A 224 3.00 11.85 -19.10
C ALA A 224 2.05 11.67 -20.30
N ARG A 225 1.12 12.60 -20.53
CA ARG A 225 0.21 12.59 -21.68
C ARG A 225 0.97 12.63 -23.01
N ARG A 226 2.05 13.40 -23.08
CA ARG A 226 2.84 13.64 -24.31
C ARG A 226 4.09 12.76 -24.44
N CYS A 227 4.39 11.91 -23.46
CA CYS A 227 5.65 11.17 -23.39
C CYS A 227 5.79 10.05 -24.44
N ARG A 228 4.73 9.69 -25.17
CA ARG A 228 4.70 8.59 -26.15
C ARG A 228 5.05 7.21 -25.58
N ILE A 229 4.84 7.01 -24.27
CA ILE A 229 5.01 5.72 -23.59
C ILE A 229 3.61 5.22 -23.18
N PRO A 230 3.02 4.21 -23.87
CA PRO A 230 1.62 3.83 -23.66
C PRO A 230 1.25 3.58 -22.19
N ALA A 231 2.13 2.93 -21.42
CA ALA A 231 1.88 2.65 -20.01
C ALA A 231 1.73 3.95 -19.18
N PHE A 232 2.53 4.99 -19.43
CA PHE A 232 2.43 6.27 -18.74
C PHE A 232 1.30 7.14 -19.27
N VAL A 233 0.98 7.06 -20.57
CA VAL A 233 -0.21 7.71 -21.15
C VAL A 233 -1.50 7.12 -20.55
N ALA A 234 -1.54 5.84 -20.25
CA ALA A 234 -2.66 5.23 -19.52
C ALA A 234 -2.68 5.67 -18.04
N LEU A 235 -1.53 5.65 -17.38
CA LEU A 235 -1.39 6.02 -15.97
C LEU A 235 -1.86 7.46 -15.70
N GLN A 236 -1.50 8.43 -16.57
CA GLN A 236 -1.90 9.82 -16.36
C GLN A 236 -3.42 10.00 -16.26
N LYS A 237 -4.21 9.17 -16.97
CA LYS A 237 -5.68 9.21 -16.86
C LYS A 237 -6.14 8.85 -15.44
N SER A 238 -5.54 7.82 -14.86
CA SER A 238 -5.81 7.43 -13.46
C SER A 238 -5.38 8.52 -12.48
N ILE A 239 -4.19 9.10 -12.69
CA ILE A 239 -3.70 10.20 -11.85
C ILE A 239 -4.64 11.41 -11.93
N LEU A 240 -5.12 11.76 -13.13
CA LEU A 240 -6.07 12.86 -13.32
C LEU A 240 -7.39 12.63 -12.55
N VAL A 241 -7.93 11.42 -12.61
CA VAL A 241 -9.14 11.04 -11.84
C VAL A 241 -8.93 11.17 -10.33
N HIS A 242 -7.77 10.76 -9.86
CA HIS A 242 -7.42 10.79 -8.42
C HIS A 242 -6.72 12.08 -7.97
N ARG A 243 -6.57 13.07 -8.86
CA ARG A 243 -5.87 14.33 -8.58
C ARG A 243 -6.34 15.02 -7.28
N PRO A 244 -7.64 15.18 -7.02
CA PRO A 244 -8.10 15.81 -5.78
C PRO A 244 -7.66 15.04 -4.54
N ALA A 245 -7.77 13.72 -4.55
CA ALA A 245 -7.37 12.86 -3.44
C ALA A 245 -5.83 12.81 -3.23
N ILE A 246 -5.05 12.93 -4.31
CA ILE A 246 -3.58 13.02 -4.24
C ILE A 246 -3.17 14.34 -3.59
N LEU A 247 -3.76 15.46 -4.00
CA LEU A 247 -3.46 16.77 -3.43
C LEU A 247 -3.88 16.86 -1.96
N ALA A 248 -5.06 16.33 -1.62
CA ALA A 248 -5.51 16.25 -0.23
C ALA A 248 -4.56 15.42 0.64
N ALA A 249 -3.99 14.34 0.13
CA ALA A 249 -3.01 13.55 0.86
C ALA A 249 -1.73 14.34 1.18
N ILE A 250 -1.28 15.18 0.24
CA ILE A 250 -0.10 16.04 0.42
C ILE A 250 -0.42 17.16 1.42
N GLU A 251 -1.55 17.85 1.23
CA GLU A 251 -2.00 18.97 2.06
C GLU A 251 -2.14 18.58 3.53
N HIS A 252 -2.78 17.43 3.79
CA HIS A 252 -3.05 16.97 5.16
C HIS A 252 -1.96 16.06 5.73
N GLY A 253 -0.90 15.75 4.96
CA GLY A 253 0.20 14.86 5.39
C GLY A 253 -0.29 13.46 5.76
N LEU A 254 -1.39 12.99 5.16
CA LEU A 254 -2.00 11.71 5.45
C LEU A 254 -1.52 10.64 4.45
N SER A 255 -1.10 9.50 4.98
CA SER A 255 -0.72 8.33 4.17
C SER A 255 -1.14 7.04 4.87
N ASN A 256 -1.25 5.97 4.10
CA ASN A 256 -1.51 4.64 4.65
C ASN A 256 -0.28 3.99 5.31
N GLY A 257 0.86 4.67 5.42
CA GLY A 257 2.06 4.13 6.06
C GLY A 257 1.82 3.66 7.51
N ARG A 258 0.88 4.29 8.22
CA ARG A 258 0.44 3.85 9.56
C ARG A 258 -0.36 2.55 9.49
N ILE A 259 -1.21 2.41 8.50
CA ILE A 259 -2.01 1.20 8.26
C ILE A 259 -1.08 0.06 7.82
N GLU A 260 -0.11 0.33 6.97
CA GLU A 260 0.90 -0.65 6.58
C GLU A 260 1.67 -1.18 7.80
N SER A 261 1.99 -0.32 8.77
CA SER A 261 2.56 -0.73 10.06
C SER A 261 1.62 -1.67 10.83
N VAL A 262 0.33 -1.36 10.91
CA VAL A 262 -0.68 -2.24 11.52
C VAL A 262 -0.79 -3.55 10.76
N ASN A 263 -0.87 -3.51 9.44
CA ASN A 263 -0.91 -4.68 8.57
C ASN A 263 0.32 -5.58 8.75
N THR A 264 1.49 -4.98 8.88
CA THR A 264 2.74 -5.72 9.16
C THR A 264 2.68 -6.43 10.50
N LYS A 265 2.12 -5.79 11.54
CA LYS A 265 1.91 -6.41 12.86
C LYS A 265 0.88 -7.54 12.80
N ILE A 266 -0.22 -7.37 12.05
CA ILE A 266 -1.21 -8.44 11.83
C ILE A 266 -0.57 -9.64 11.12
N ARG A 267 0.25 -9.41 10.08
CA ARG A 267 1.01 -10.48 9.41
C ARG A 267 1.97 -11.18 10.38
N LEU A 268 2.62 -10.43 11.26
CA LEU A 268 3.52 -11.00 12.28
C LEU A 268 2.75 -11.86 13.30
N ILE A 269 1.59 -11.39 13.77
CA ILE A 269 0.68 -12.15 14.63
C ILE A 269 0.31 -13.47 13.95
N THR A 270 -0.11 -13.40 12.68
CA THR A 270 -0.50 -14.58 11.90
C THR A 270 0.66 -15.57 11.73
N ARG A 271 1.88 -15.07 11.49
CA ARG A 271 3.07 -15.92 11.36
C ARG A 271 3.47 -16.57 12.69
N ARG A 272 3.45 -15.82 13.79
CA ARG A 272 3.76 -16.33 15.13
C ARG A 272 2.74 -17.37 15.60
N GLY A 273 1.48 -17.21 15.20
CA GLY A 273 0.42 -18.18 15.46
C GLY A 273 0.42 -19.37 14.51
N PHE A 274 1.42 -19.51 13.63
CA PHE A 274 1.45 -20.55 12.58
C PHE A 274 0.18 -20.60 11.71
N GLY A 275 -0.50 -19.45 11.60
CA GLY A 275 -1.82 -19.32 10.97
C GLY A 275 -2.96 -19.47 11.97
N PHE A 276 -4.16 -19.17 11.51
CA PHE A 276 -5.39 -19.27 12.30
C PHE A 276 -6.43 -20.04 11.51
N HIS A 277 -7.27 -20.81 12.21
CA HIS A 277 -8.33 -21.57 11.58
C HIS A 277 -9.46 -20.65 11.10
N THR A 278 -9.81 -19.65 11.91
CA THR A 278 -10.91 -18.73 11.66
C THR A 278 -10.43 -17.27 11.59
N PRO A 279 -11.09 -16.38 10.84
CA PRO A 279 -10.77 -14.96 10.82
C PRO A 279 -11.06 -14.28 12.16
N GLU A 280 -12.06 -14.72 12.92
CA GLU A 280 -12.44 -14.16 14.21
C GLU A 280 -11.29 -14.22 15.20
N ALA A 281 -10.58 -15.34 15.28
CA ALA A 281 -9.43 -15.50 16.16
C ALA A 281 -8.25 -14.56 15.80
N VAL A 282 -8.03 -14.33 14.48
CA VAL A 282 -7.03 -13.32 14.04
C VAL A 282 -7.48 -11.93 14.43
N ILE A 283 -8.76 -11.60 14.22
CA ILE A 283 -9.34 -10.29 14.51
C ILE A 283 -9.26 -10.02 16.01
N ALA A 284 -9.72 -10.94 16.85
CA ALA A 284 -9.69 -10.79 18.31
C ALA A 284 -8.26 -10.52 18.81
N LEU A 285 -7.28 -11.30 18.36
CA LEU A 285 -5.88 -11.11 18.77
C LEU A 285 -5.28 -9.82 18.21
N ALA A 286 -5.65 -9.42 16.99
CA ALA A 286 -5.22 -8.16 16.40
C ALA A 286 -5.82 -6.96 17.17
N MET A 287 -7.10 -7.02 17.49
CA MET A 287 -7.79 -5.97 18.27
C MET A 287 -7.21 -5.84 19.68
N LEU A 288 -6.96 -6.95 20.39
CA LEU A 288 -6.28 -6.94 21.70
C LEU A 288 -4.88 -6.33 21.63
N SER A 289 -4.12 -6.66 20.56
CA SER A 289 -2.72 -6.25 20.42
C SER A 289 -2.56 -4.81 19.93
N LEU A 290 -3.48 -4.34 19.06
CA LEU A 290 -3.36 -3.10 18.29
C LEU A 290 -4.50 -2.12 18.51
N GLY A 291 -5.59 -2.54 19.15
CA GLY A 291 -6.77 -1.71 19.46
C GLY A 291 -6.61 -0.81 20.69
N GLY A 292 -5.45 -0.91 21.38
CA GLY A 292 -5.15 -0.09 22.54
C GLY A 292 -5.80 -0.57 23.85
N ALA A 293 -6.52 -1.69 23.81
CA ALA A 293 -6.97 -2.38 25.01
C ALA A 293 -5.75 -3.11 25.63
N ARG A 294 -5.42 -2.75 26.86
CA ARG A 294 -4.39 -3.46 27.64
C ARG A 294 -5.10 -4.08 28.85
N PRO A 295 -5.54 -5.35 28.76
CA PRO A 295 -6.12 -6.01 29.92
C PRO A 295 -5.09 -6.04 31.04
N GLN A 296 -5.50 -5.70 32.25
CA GLN A 296 -4.65 -5.85 33.42
C GLN A 296 -4.44 -7.34 33.68
N LEU A 297 -3.19 -7.76 33.69
CA LEU A 297 -2.87 -9.14 34.04
C LEU A 297 -2.99 -9.29 35.58
N PRO A 298 -3.67 -10.35 36.07
CA PRO A 298 -3.74 -10.61 37.50
C PRO A 298 -2.32 -10.63 38.11
N GLY A 299 -2.11 -9.90 39.19
CA GLY A 299 -0.85 -9.85 39.91
C GLY A 299 0.25 -8.92 39.34
N ARG A 300 -0.03 -8.15 38.27
CA ARG A 300 0.91 -7.13 37.82
C ARG A 300 0.33 -5.72 38.04
N THR A 301 0.82 -5.03 39.04
CA THR A 301 0.64 -3.55 39.15
C THR A 301 1.56 -2.90 38.11
N HIS A 302 0.99 -2.12 37.19
CA HIS A 302 1.80 -1.29 36.31
C HIS A 302 2.58 -0.27 37.14
N PRO A 303 3.91 -0.10 36.91
CA PRO A 303 4.59 1.07 37.45
C PRO A 303 3.88 2.31 36.88
N ARG A 304 3.47 3.22 37.74
CA ARG A 304 2.98 4.53 37.36
C ARG A 304 4.05 5.18 36.49
N MET A 305 3.75 5.47 35.23
CA MET A 305 4.57 6.40 34.46
C MET A 305 4.45 7.74 35.19
N SER A 306 5.51 8.11 35.89
CA SER A 306 5.72 9.48 36.37
C SER A 306 5.69 10.42 35.14
N GLN A 307 4.97 11.49 35.32
CA GLN A 307 4.75 12.61 34.40
C GLN A 307 6.04 13.19 33.83
#